data_07dc20ded178d4b08010eb1aa3fed6c4
#
_entry.id   07dc20ded178d4b08010eb1aa3fed6c4
#
_cell.length_a   1.000
_cell.length_b   1.000
_cell.length_c   1.000
_cell.angle_alpha   90.00
_cell.angle_beta   90.00
_cell.angle_gamma   90.00
#
_symmetry.space_group_name_H-M   'P 1'
#
loop_
_entity.id
_entity.type
_entity.pdbx_description
1 polymer ?
#
loop_
_entity_poly.entity_id
_entity_poly.type
_entity_poly.pdbx_seq_one_letter_code
_entity_poly.pdbx_strand_id
1 'polypeptide(L)'
;MDRDARLSYPFPTPPEAGAAVELADGVLWLRMQLPMKPDHVNSYAFREKDGWTIVDTGLDTGSCRAAWEKAFAGPLNGAPVRRILVTHHHPDHIGLAGWFETSQGAELFTTRTAWLMARMLTLDIQPSPVPETLDFWRSAGMPSELIEKRRAERPFNFSDVVAHLPLGFRRIQEGDVIEIGGRQWDVRIGEGHGPEHATLWSRDGELVIGGDQLLPTISPNLGVYATEPDADPVREWIEACERLRRGATATQLVLPGHGRPFTGLPERFRQLIDNHLGALDRLLEFLGEPHTAVDCFKTLFAREIGPGEYGLALVESMAHLNHLRKLGRADRTLRSDGAWLWQRS
;
A
#
# COMPACT_ATOMS: atom_id res chain seq x y z
N MET A 1 -20.04 -23.91 -6.50
CA MET A 1 -19.27 -22.82 -5.94
C MET A 1 -20.10 -21.56 -6.08
N ASP A 2 -20.47 -21.00 -4.97
CA ASP A 2 -21.41 -19.87 -4.90
C ASP A 2 -20.76 -18.62 -5.52
N ARG A 3 -21.19 -18.26 -6.74
CA ARG A 3 -20.73 -17.07 -7.46
C ARG A 3 -21.37 -15.78 -6.94
N ASP A 4 -22.18 -15.85 -5.89
CA ASP A 4 -22.99 -14.75 -5.38
C ASP A 4 -22.50 -14.13 -4.05
N ALA A 5 -21.38 -14.56 -3.50
CA ALA A 5 -20.77 -13.89 -2.35
C ALA A 5 -20.16 -12.55 -2.81
N ARG A 6 -20.99 -11.51 -2.88
CA ARG A 6 -20.59 -10.16 -3.29
C ARG A 6 -20.14 -9.37 -2.07
N LEU A 7 -19.12 -8.52 -2.27
CA LEU A 7 -18.81 -7.48 -1.29
C LEU A 7 -19.99 -6.52 -1.18
N SER A 8 -20.29 -6.08 0.03
CA SER A 8 -21.30 -5.06 0.27
C SER A 8 -20.65 -3.74 0.66
N TYR A 9 -21.22 -2.63 0.24
CA TYR A 9 -20.73 -1.27 0.47
C TYR A 9 -21.78 -0.45 1.23
N PRO A 10 -21.81 -0.55 2.58
CA PRO A 10 -22.84 0.11 3.39
C PRO A 10 -22.82 1.64 3.25
N PHE A 11 -21.66 2.21 2.87
CA PHE A 11 -21.46 3.63 2.68
C PHE A 11 -21.17 3.94 1.21
N PRO A 12 -22.21 4.15 0.39
CA PRO A 12 -22.05 4.27 -1.07
C PRO A 12 -21.43 5.60 -1.51
N THR A 13 -21.60 6.66 -0.72
CA THR A 13 -21.13 8.01 -1.06
C THR A 13 -19.88 8.35 -0.24
N PRO A 14 -18.71 8.53 -0.89
CA PRO A 14 -17.51 8.96 -0.18
C PRO A 14 -17.63 10.41 0.29
N PRO A 15 -16.93 10.80 1.38
CA PRO A 15 -16.87 12.18 1.82
C PRO A 15 -16.14 13.06 0.80
N GLU A 16 -16.59 14.31 0.67
CA GLU A 16 -15.85 15.35 -0.03
C GLU A 16 -14.61 15.80 0.76
N ALA A 17 -13.67 16.49 0.10
CA ALA A 17 -12.45 16.97 0.75
C ALA A 17 -12.74 17.87 1.96
N GLY A 18 -12.30 17.45 3.13
CA GLY A 18 -12.51 18.13 4.41
C GLY A 18 -13.85 17.84 5.09
N ALA A 19 -14.74 17.06 4.44
CA ALA A 19 -15.93 16.51 5.06
C ALA A 19 -15.64 15.11 5.63
N ALA A 20 -16.57 14.56 6.40
CA ALA A 20 -16.49 13.21 6.96
C ALA A 20 -17.83 12.49 6.87
N VAL A 21 -17.76 11.15 6.80
CA VAL A 21 -18.90 10.25 6.97
C VAL A 21 -18.68 9.44 8.24
N GLU A 22 -19.63 9.44 9.15
CA GLU A 22 -19.57 8.61 10.35
C GLU A 22 -19.92 7.17 10.01
N LEU A 23 -18.99 6.25 10.27
CA LEU A 23 -19.10 4.82 9.95
C LEU A 23 -19.63 3.99 11.12
N ALA A 24 -19.29 4.41 12.35
CA ALA A 24 -19.71 3.88 13.63
C ALA A 24 -19.58 4.99 14.65
N ASP A 25 -20.09 4.79 15.88
CA ASP A 25 -20.03 5.81 16.91
C ASP A 25 -18.59 6.28 17.14
N GLY A 26 -18.34 7.56 16.88
CA GLY A 26 -17.04 8.21 16.99
C GLY A 26 -16.00 7.78 15.96
N VAL A 27 -16.38 7.08 14.88
CA VAL A 27 -15.48 6.66 13.80
C VAL A 27 -15.82 7.41 12.52
N LEU A 28 -14.98 8.32 12.10
CA LEU A 28 -15.17 9.17 10.93
C LEU A 28 -14.28 8.70 9.76
N TRP A 29 -14.86 8.61 8.58
CA TRP A 29 -14.16 8.40 7.32
C TRP A 29 -13.94 9.75 6.64
N LEU A 30 -12.68 10.06 6.35
CA LEU A 30 -12.23 11.21 5.58
C LEU A 30 -11.54 10.72 4.30
N ARG A 31 -11.41 11.60 3.31
CA ARG A 31 -10.73 11.29 2.07
C ARG A 31 -9.78 12.41 1.67
N MET A 32 -8.51 12.04 1.42
CA MET A 32 -7.48 12.95 0.93
C MET A 32 -7.29 12.72 -0.57
N GLN A 33 -7.25 13.79 -1.34
CA GLN A 33 -7.11 13.71 -2.79
C GLN A 33 -5.65 13.47 -3.18
N LEU A 34 -5.42 12.55 -4.12
CA LEU A 34 -4.11 12.26 -4.69
C LEU A 34 -4.02 12.76 -6.14
N PRO A 35 -2.84 13.19 -6.61
CA PRO A 35 -2.64 13.66 -7.99
C PRO A 35 -2.49 12.52 -9.01
N MET A 36 -2.66 11.27 -8.59
CA MET A 36 -2.48 10.04 -9.38
C MET A 36 -3.62 9.07 -9.11
N LYS A 37 -3.64 7.92 -9.77
CA LYS A 37 -4.57 6.84 -9.43
C LYS A 37 -3.89 5.81 -8.51
N PRO A 38 -4.62 5.36 -7.49
CA PRO A 38 -5.96 5.82 -7.10
C PRO A 38 -5.95 7.31 -6.73
N ASP A 39 -7.02 8.04 -7.09
CA ASP A 39 -7.11 9.51 -6.95
C ASP A 39 -7.38 9.99 -5.52
N HIS A 40 -7.34 9.10 -4.57
CA HIS A 40 -7.58 9.37 -3.16
C HIS A 40 -6.92 8.33 -2.27
N VAL A 41 -6.64 8.72 -1.03
CA VAL A 41 -6.41 7.83 0.11
C VAL A 41 -7.43 8.12 1.20
N ASN A 42 -7.86 7.10 1.91
CA ASN A 42 -8.75 7.22 3.04
C ASN A 42 -7.94 7.46 4.32
N SER A 43 -8.44 8.37 5.14
CA SER A 43 -8.00 8.54 6.52
C SER A 43 -9.19 8.30 7.44
N TYR A 44 -8.93 7.80 8.64
CA TYR A 44 -9.99 7.55 9.61
C TYR A 44 -9.69 8.28 10.91
N ALA A 45 -10.68 8.99 11.45
CA ALA A 45 -10.57 9.67 12.73
C ALA A 45 -11.41 8.93 13.78
N PHE A 46 -10.77 8.56 14.87
CA PHE A 46 -11.40 7.90 16.01
C PHE A 46 -11.48 8.88 17.16
N ARG A 47 -12.69 9.09 17.68
CA ARG A 47 -12.92 10.00 18.81
C ARG A 47 -12.33 9.41 20.08
N GLU A 48 -11.52 10.21 20.74
CA GLU A 48 -10.94 9.91 22.03
C GLU A 48 -11.56 10.81 23.12
N LYS A 49 -11.24 10.53 24.37
CA LYS A 49 -11.73 11.34 25.51
C LYS A 49 -11.27 12.80 25.42
N ASP A 50 -10.08 13.05 24.89
CA ASP A 50 -9.41 14.36 24.86
C ASP A 50 -8.91 14.77 23.48
N GLY A 51 -9.53 14.28 22.43
CA GLY A 51 -9.17 14.62 21.05
C GLY A 51 -9.43 13.49 20.06
N TRP A 52 -8.51 13.29 19.11
CA TRP A 52 -8.65 12.31 18.04
C TRP A 52 -7.39 11.45 17.88
N THR A 53 -7.58 10.20 17.52
CA THR A 53 -6.57 9.36 16.86
C THR A 53 -6.87 9.33 15.37
N ILE A 54 -5.88 9.65 14.54
CA ILE A 54 -5.99 9.57 13.08
C ILE A 54 -5.24 8.33 12.59
N VAL A 55 -5.86 7.61 11.65
CA VAL A 55 -5.23 6.49 10.94
C VAL A 55 -4.97 6.92 9.51
N ASP A 56 -3.72 6.90 9.10
CA ASP A 56 -3.16 7.36 7.83
C ASP A 56 -3.46 8.84 7.54
N THR A 57 -2.58 9.53 6.81
CA THR A 57 -2.57 11.00 6.82
C THR A 57 -2.70 11.69 5.47
N GLY A 58 -2.45 10.97 4.36
CA GLY A 58 -2.34 11.58 3.04
C GLY A 58 -0.92 12.07 2.73
N LEU A 59 -0.71 12.50 1.48
CA LEU A 59 0.53 13.11 1.01
C LEU A 59 0.74 14.51 1.62
N ASP A 60 1.98 14.91 1.81
CA ASP A 60 2.32 16.30 2.14
C ASP A 60 2.17 17.20 0.89
N THR A 61 0.93 17.58 0.61
CA THR A 61 0.56 18.48 -0.47
C THR A 61 -0.35 19.59 0.04
N GLY A 62 -0.40 20.71 -0.66
CA GLY A 62 -1.29 21.82 -0.31
C GLY A 62 -2.77 21.40 -0.27
N SER A 63 -3.20 20.49 -1.16
CA SER A 63 -4.58 20.00 -1.19
C SER A 63 -4.92 19.12 0.02
N CYS A 64 -4.02 18.22 0.43
CA CYS A 64 -4.23 17.39 1.62
C CYS A 64 -4.20 18.23 2.90
N ARG A 65 -3.26 19.18 3.04
CA ARG A 65 -3.23 20.11 4.18
C ARG A 65 -4.52 20.93 4.27
N ALA A 66 -4.98 21.51 3.17
CA ALA A 66 -6.24 22.26 3.13
C ALA A 66 -7.47 21.39 3.47
N ALA A 67 -7.48 20.11 3.07
CA ALA A 67 -8.53 19.18 3.45
C ALA A 67 -8.51 18.91 4.97
N TRP A 68 -7.34 18.74 5.58
CA TRP A 68 -7.21 18.58 7.02
C TRP A 68 -7.61 19.86 7.79
N GLU A 69 -7.23 21.05 7.34
CA GLU A 69 -7.64 22.31 7.96
C GLU A 69 -9.17 22.47 7.97
N LYS A 70 -9.84 22.11 6.86
CA LYS A 70 -11.30 22.07 6.81
C LYS A 70 -11.88 21.02 7.76
N ALA A 71 -11.27 19.83 7.83
CA ALA A 71 -11.72 18.78 8.72
C ALA A 71 -11.59 19.19 10.20
N PHE A 72 -10.52 19.87 10.59
CA PHE A 72 -10.37 20.44 11.95
C PHE A 72 -11.44 21.45 12.28
N ALA A 73 -11.73 22.38 11.38
CA ALA A 73 -12.76 23.39 11.58
C ALA A 73 -14.20 22.82 11.54
N GLY A 74 -14.38 21.70 10.84
CA GLY A 74 -15.67 21.05 10.63
C GLY A 74 -15.85 19.77 11.50
N PRO A 75 -15.77 18.58 10.89
CA PRO A 75 -16.18 17.33 11.57
C PRO A 75 -15.33 16.95 12.81
N LEU A 76 -14.10 17.44 12.92
CA LEU A 76 -13.26 17.20 14.09
C LEU A 76 -13.50 18.25 15.20
N ASN A 77 -14.35 19.25 14.96
CA ASN A 77 -14.84 20.23 15.92
C ASN A 77 -13.73 20.96 16.70
N GLY A 78 -12.59 21.24 16.05
CA GLY A 78 -11.45 21.93 16.66
C GLY A 78 -10.73 21.15 17.78
N ALA A 79 -11.11 19.91 18.00
CA ALA A 79 -10.45 19.07 19.01
C ALA A 79 -9.07 18.62 18.49
N PRO A 80 -8.05 18.55 19.38
CA PRO A 80 -6.69 18.24 18.97
C PRO A 80 -6.53 16.79 18.51
N VAL A 81 -5.60 16.56 17.58
CA VAL A 81 -5.13 15.21 17.25
C VAL A 81 -4.01 14.84 18.21
N ARG A 82 -4.19 13.74 18.94
CA ARG A 82 -3.24 13.25 19.93
C ARG A 82 -2.34 12.16 19.41
N ARG A 83 -2.86 11.35 18.51
CA ARG A 83 -2.15 10.20 17.94
C ARG A 83 -2.35 10.12 16.43
N ILE A 84 -1.28 9.76 15.74
CA ILE A 84 -1.29 9.32 14.36
C ILE A 84 -0.88 7.85 14.35
N LEU A 85 -1.72 6.98 13.82
CA LEU A 85 -1.37 5.60 13.55
C LEU A 85 -1.18 5.46 12.03
N VAL A 86 0.01 5.01 11.62
CA VAL A 86 0.32 4.80 10.22
C VAL A 86 0.39 3.30 9.96
N THR A 87 -0.39 2.84 8.96
CA THR A 87 -0.49 1.42 8.62
C THR A 87 0.80 0.90 7.98
N HIS A 88 1.42 1.68 7.09
CA HIS A 88 2.65 1.31 6.39
C HIS A 88 3.38 2.56 5.85
N HIS A 89 4.56 2.34 5.26
CA HIS A 89 5.52 3.40 4.92
C HIS A 89 5.20 4.22 3.67
N HIS A 90 4.20 3.84 2.86
CA HIS A 90 3.93 4.55 1.60
C HIS A 90 3.56 6.02 1.81
N PRO A 91 3.95 6.91 0.88
CA PRO A 91 3.90 8.35 1.13
C PRO A 91 2.49 8.90 1.31
N ASP A 92 1.49 8.30 0.68
CA ASP A 92 0.09 8.69 0.81
C ASP A 92 -0.56 8.23 2.14
N HIS A 93 0.13 7.41 2.93
CA HIS A 93 -0.27 7.01 4.28
C HIS A 93 0.49 7.77 5.36
N ILE A 94 1.82 7.89 5.23
CA ILE A 94 2.69 8.53 6.24
C ILE A 94 2.97 10.01 5.96
N GLY A 95 2.59 10.53 4.80
CA GLY A 95 3.11 11.79 4.26
C GLY A 95 2.95 13.00 5.17
N LEU A 96 1.85 13.13 5.89
CA LEU A 96 1.62 14.24 6.81
C LEU A 96 1.88 13.91 8.29
N ALA A 97 2.44 12.74 8.62
CA ALA A 97 2.69 12.37 10.03
C ALA A 97 3.56 13.40 10.76
N GLY A 98 4.63 13.90 10.13
CA GLY A 98 5.47 14.95 10.71
C GLY A 98 4.80 16.32 10.80
N TRP A 99 3.88 16.63 9.90
CA TRP A 99 3.08 17.84 9.98
C TRP A 99 2.10 17.79 11.18
N PHE A 100 1.48 16.63 11.44
CA PHE A 100 0.65 16.44 12.62
C PHE A 100 1.45 16.53 13.93
N GLU A 101 2.67 15.97 13.96
CA GLU A 101 3.54 16.14 15.13
C GLU A 101 3.83 17.61 15.41
N THR A 102 4.26 18.36 14.39
CA THR A 102 4.67 19.76 14.56
C THR A 102 3.50 20.70 14.82
N SER A 103 2.33 20.47 14.19
CA SER A 103 1.17 21.36 14.31
C SER A 103 0.23 21.02 15.47
N GLN A 104 0.16 19.75 15.89
CA GLN A 104 -0.79 19.24 16.87
C GLN A 104 -0.10 18.62 18.10
N GLY A 105 1.21 18.35 18.05
CA GLY A 105 1.92 17.58 19.08
C GLY A 105 1.53 16.11 19.10
N ALA A 106 1.03 15.57 17.98
CA ALA A 106 0.55 14.19 17.90
C ALA A 106 1.70 13.19 17.95
N GLU A 107 1.54 12.11 18.74
CA GLU A 107 2.49 11.00 18.77
C GLU A 107 2.29 10.08 17.57
N LEU A 108 3.39 9.68 16.91
CA LEU A 108 3.37 8.71 15.80
C LEU A 108 3.41 7.27 16.32
N PHE A 109 2.42 6.47 15.93
CA PHE A 109 2.36 5.01 16.14
C PHE A 109 2.50 4.31 14.80
N THR A 110 3.45 3.39 14.66
CA THR A 110 3.64 2.60 13.45
C THR A 110 4.55 1.40 13.73
N THR A 111 4.73 0.52 12.76
CA THR A 111 5.68 -0.59 12.87
C THR A 111 7.12 -0.09 12.72
N ARG A 112 8.08 -0.90 13.20
CA ARG A 112 9.50 -0.54 13.13
C ARG A 112 9.96 -0.40 11.68
N THR A 113 9.60 -1.36 10.85
CA THR A 113 10.05 -1.38 9.45
C THR A 113 9.39 -0.26 8.65
N ALA A 114 8.11 0.03 8.87
CA ALA A 114 7.45 1.16 8.23
C ALA A 114 8.14 2.49 8.56
N TRP A 115 8.49 2.72 9.84
CA TRP A 115 9.23 3.94 10.23
C TRP A 115 10.63 3.99 9.62
N LEU A 116 11.40 2.89 9.67
CA LEU A 116 12.76 2.82 9.11
C LEU A 116 12.76 3.07 7.60
N MET A 117 11.85 2.43 6.87
CA MET A 117 11.72 2.58 5.42
C MET A 117 11.35 4.01 5.05
N ALA A 118 10.29 4.56 5.66
CA ALA A 118 9.86 5.92 5.36
C ALA A 118 10.95 6.94 5.68
N ARG A 119 11.65 6.78 6.82
CA ARG A 119 12.73 7.68 7.20
C ARG A 119 13.93 7.56 6.26
N MET A 120 14.35 6.36 5.90
CA MET A 120 15.42 6.12 4.92
C MET A 120 15.08 6.79 3.59
N LEU A 121 13.90 6.51 3.04
CA LEU A 121 13.45 7.04 1.74
C LEU A 121 13.28 8.57 1.75
N THR A 122 12.93 9.16 2.89
CA THR A 122 12.84 10.63 3.03
C THR A 122 14.21 11.30 3.11
N LEU A 123 15.22 10.61 3.62
CA LEU A 123 16.59 11.12 3.74
C LEU A 123 17.43 10.82 2.48
N ASP A 124 17.10 9.79 1.72
CA ASP A 124 17.78 9.41 0.48
C ASP A 124 17.27 10.24 -0.71
N ILE A 125 17.71 11.50 -0.77
CA ILE A 125 17.35 12.43 -1.84
C ILE A 125 18.29 12.25 -3.03
N GLN A 126 17.74 11.77 -4.16
CA GLN A 126 18.49 11.50 -5.35
C GLN A 126 18.24 12.57 -6.43
N PRO A 127 19.27 13.27 -6.92
CA PRO A 127 19.15 14.24 -8.01
C PRO A 127 19.00 13.56 -9.38
N SER A 128 19.48 12.33 -9.52
CA SER A 128 19.37 11.46 -10.69
C SER A 128 19.29 10.00 -10.25
N PRO A 129 18.78 9.08 -11.08
CA PRO A 129 18.76 7.65 -10.76
C PRO A 129 20.19 7.13 -10.51
N VAL A 130 20.37 6.36 -9.44
CA VAL A 130 21.65 5.72 -9.12
C VAL A 130 21.96 4.57 -10.07
N PRO A 131 23.24 4.18 -10.25
CA PRO A 131 23.63 3.10 -11.16
C PRO A 131 22.85 1.80 -10.94
N GLU A 132 22.63 1.42 -9.70
CA GLU A 132 21.90 0.20 -9.32
C GLU A 132 20.45 0.21 -9.83
N THR A 133 19.80 1.37 -9.81
CA THR A 133 18.44 1.52 -10.37
C THR A 133 18.44 1.38 -11.89
N LEU A 134 19.45 1.95 -12.57
CA LEU A 134 19.60 1.83 -14.01
C LEU A 134 19.89 0.38 -14.43
N ASP A 135 20.72 -0.33 -13.67
CA ASP A 135 21.03 -1.74 -13.89
C ASP A 135 19.80 -2.63 -13.64
N PHE A 136 19.01 -2.32 -12.61
CA PHE A 136 17.74 -3.00 -12.34
C PHE A 136 16.76 -2.82 -13.50
N TRP A 137 16.58 -1.60 -14.02
CA TRP A 137 15.71 -1.36 -15.19
C TRP A 137 16.20 -2.09 -16.43
N ARG A 138 17.51 -2.12 -16.69
CA ARG A 138 18.13 -2.87 -17.79
C ARG A 138 17.87 -4.37 -17.64
N SER A 139 18.09 -4.90 -16.44
CA SER A 139 17.88 -6.31 -16.14
C SER A 139 16.40 -6.76 -16.33
N ALA A 140 15.45 -5.85 -16.10
CA ALA A 140 14.03 -6.09 -16.34
C ALA A 140 13.63 -5.99 -17.84
N GLY A 141 14.53 -5.57 -18.71
CA GLY A 141 14.28 -5.42 -20.15
C GLY A 141 13.67 -4.07 -20.55
N MET A 142 13.85 -3.01 -19.72
CA MET A 142 13.44 -1.66 -20.13
C MET A 142 14.21 -1.23 -21.38
N PRO A 143 13.55 -0.65 -22.42
CA PRO A 143 14.22 -0.18 -23.62
C PRO A 143 15.32 0.85 -23.30
N SER A 144 16.47 0.73 -23.97
CA SER A 144 17.64 1.59 -23.72
C SER A 144 17.33 3.08 -23.89
N GLU A 145 16.50 3.44 -24.88
CA GLU A 145 16.05 4.82 -25.08
C GLU A 145 15.29 5.38 -23.87
N LEU A 146 14.44 4.54 -23.24
CA LEU A 146 13.71 4.94 -22.05
C LEU A 146 14.62 5.03 -20.82
N ILE A 147 15.62 4.15 -20.72
CA ILE A 147 16.63 4.22 -19.64
C ILE A 147 17.41 5.53 -19.77
N GLU A 148 17.91 5.89 -20.98
CA GLU A 148 18.67 7.12 -21.18
C GLU A 148 17.81 8.38 -20.95
N LYS A 149 16.54 8.36 -21.35
CA LYS A 149 15.62 9.43 -21.02
C LYS A 149 15.49 9.60 -19.49
N ARG A 150 15.20 8.51 -18.77
CA ARG A 150 15.02 8.55 -17.30
C ARG A 150 16.32 8.86 -16.55
N ARG A 151 17.48 8.50 -17.09
CA ARG A 151 18.79 8.86 -16.53
C ARG A 151 18.97 10.37 -16.43
N ALA A 152 18.43 11.12 -17.40
CA ALA A 152 18.49 12.58 -17.46
C ALA A 152 17.43 13.29 -16.60
N GLU A 153 16.44 12.55 -16.09
CA GLU A 153 15.35 13.10 -15.29
C GLU A 153 15.62 12.92 -13.80
N ARG A 154 15.23 13.90 -12.99
CA ARG A 154 15.22 13.73 -11.54
C ARG A 154 14.15 12.71 -11.16
N PRO A 155 14.47 11.65 -10.41
CA PRO A 155 13.48 10.68 -9.97
C PRO A 155 12.53 11.31 -8.93
N PHE A 156 11.39 10.68 -8.72
CA PHE A 156 10.53 10.94 -7.57
C PHE A 156 11.31 10.64 -6.28
N ASN A 157 11.30 11.55 -5.32
CA ASN A 157 11.84 11.35 -3.98
C ASN A 157 10.71 11.42 -2.95
N PHE A 158 10.78 10.61 -1.92
CA PHE A 158 9.80 10.64 -0.83
C PHE A 158 9.68 12.02 -0.18
N SER A 159 10.80 12.72 -0.02
CA SER A 159 10.84 14.09 0.50
C SER A 159 10.05 15.12 -0.30
N ASP A 160 9.62 14.78 -1.53
CA ASP A 160 8.80 15.67 -2.34
C ASP A 160 7.34 15.76 -1.83
N VAL A 161 6.89 14.73 -1.13
CA VAL A 161 5.48 14.58 -0.70
C VAL A 161 5.32 14.00 0.71
N VAL A 162 6.40 13.90 1.48
CA VAL A 162 6.40 13.45 2.87
C VAL A 162 7.03 14.52 3.73
N ALA A 163 6.28 15.04 4.71
CA ALA A 163 6.78 15.96 5.72
C ALA A 163 7.91 15.31 6.53
N HIS A 164 8.83 16.13 7.04
CA HIS A 164 9.92 15.63 7.88
C HIS A 164 9.37 14.77 9.02
N LEU A 165 9.74 13.48 9.02
CA LEU A 165 9.23 12.51 9.98
C LEU A 165 9.75 12.74 11.39
N PRO A 166 8.95 12.49 12.43
CA PRO A 166 9.39 12.49 13.81
C PRO A 166 10.63 11.60 14.03
N LEU A 167 11.55 12.03 14.87
CA LEU A 167 12.70 11.20 15.25
C LEU A 167 12.26 9.99 16.07
N GLY A 168 11.28 10.19 16.97
CA GLY A 168 10.70 9.15 17.81
C GLY A 168 9.36 8.66 17.30
N PHE A 169 9.04 7.40 17.59
CA PHE A 169 7.73 6.82 17.34
C PHE A 169 7.38 5.80 18.42
N ARG A 170 6.08 5.49 18.56
CA ARG A 170 5.57 4.39 19.40
C ARG A 170 5.42 3.17 18.52
N ARG A 171 6.22 2.14 18.78
CA ARG A 171 6.17 0.89 18.01
C ARG A 171 4.89 0.13 18.30
N ILE A 172 4.23 -0.34 17.23
CA ILE A 172 3.25 -1.41 17.24
C ILE A 172 3.81 -2.62 16.47
N GLN A 173 3.38 -3.83 16.84
CA GLN A 173 3.87 -5.08 16.26
C GLN A 173 2.80 -6.18 16.30
N GLU A 174 3.05 -7.27 15.60
CA GLU A 174 2.17 -8.46 15.61
C GLU A 174 1.84 -8.88 17.04
N GLY A 175 0.55 -9.07 17.31
CA GLY A 175 0.02 -9.54 18.60
C GLY A 175 -0.15 -8.47 19.66
N ASP A 176 0.25 -7.22 19.43
CA ASP A 176 -0.05 -6.14 20.35
C ASP A 176 -1.56 -5.90 20.42
N VAL A 177 -1.99 -5.41 21.58
CA VAL A 177 -3.34 -4.91 21.79
C VAL A 177 -3.26 -3.43 22.09
N ILE A 178 -3.90 -2.63 21.26
CA ILE A 178 -3.95 -1.18 21.43
C ILE A 178 -5.38 -0.69 21.60
N GLU A 179 -5.54 0.42 22.31
CA GLU A 179 -6.84 1.07 22.47
C GLU A 179 -6.93 2.29 21.57
N ILE A 180 -8.01 2.35 20.76
CA ILE A 180 -8.31 3.47 19.86
C ILE A 180 -9.83 3.68 19.89
N GLY A 181 -10.29 4.92 20.14
CA GLY A 181 -11.70 5.27 20.14
C GLY A 181 -12.53 4.47 21.14
N GLY A 182 -11.96 4.17 22.32
CA GLY A 182 -12.61 3.36 23.34
C GLY A 182 -12.77 1.88 22.99
N ARG A 183 -12.20 1.40 21.88
CA ARG A 183 -12.20 0.00 21.45
C ARG A 183 -10.80 -0.60 21.59
N GLN A 184 -10.71 -1.89 21.91
CA GLN A 184 -9.47 -2.65 21.88
C GLN A 184 -9.28 -3.28 20.49
N TRP A 185 -8.05 -3.19 19.97
CA TRP A 185 -7.67 -3.67 18.65
C TRP A 185 -6.48 -4.60 18.73
N ASP A 186 -6.62 -5.79 18.14
CA ASP A 186 -5.49 -6.68 17.89
C ASP A 186 -4.72 -6.18 16.66
N VAL A 187 -3.41 -5.97 16.81
CA VAL A 187 -2.52 -5.65 15.71
C VAL A 187 -2.13 -6.96 15.00
N ARG A 188 -2.39 -7.03 13.70
CA ARG A 188 -1.99 -8.15 12.84
C ARG A 188 -1.23 -7.60 11.66
N ILE A 189 -0.07 -8.17 11.38
CA ILE A 189 0.83 -7.69 10.35
C ILE A 189 0.51 -8.34 9.01
N GLY A 190 0.38 -7.54 7.97
CA GLY A 190 0.39 -7.93 6.57
C GLY A 190 1.78 -7.79 5.97
N GLU A 191 2.00 -8.42 4.82
CA GLU A 191 3.29 -8.39 4.11
C GLU A 191 3.06 -8.36 2.60
N GLY A 192 4.10 -8.10 1.84
CA GLY A 192 4.14 -8.17 0.38
C GLY A 192 3.90 -6.82 -0.31
N HIS A 193 2.88 -6.04 0.08
CA HIS A 193 2.68 -4.67 -0.40
C HIS A 193 3.65 -3.68 0.26
N GLY A 194 3.80 -3.81 1.55
CA GLY A 194 4.76 -3.08 2.36
C GLY A 194 5.19 -3.94 3.54
N PRO A 195 6.47 -3.93 3.90
CA PRO A 195 6.96 -4.73 5.01
C PRO A 195 6.37 -4.26 6.34
N GLU A 196 6.02 -5.22 7.19
CA GLU A 196 5.33 -4.98 8.47
C GLU A 196 4.10 -4.06 8.33
N HIS A 197 3.27 -4.25 7.28
CA HIS A 197 2.03 -3.48 7.13
C HIS A 197 1.06 -3.79 8.27
N ALA A 198 0.73 -2.80 9.12
CA ALA A 198 -0.19 -3.00 10.23
C ALA A 198 -1.65 -3.05 9.75
N THR A 199 -2.38 -4.09 10.15
CA THR A 199 -3.84 -4.13 10.14
C THR A 199 -4.36 -4.22 11.57
N LEU A 200 -5.50 -3.60 11.87
CA LEU A 200 -6.06 -3.59 13.21
C LEU A 200 -7.45 -4.19 13.21
N TRP A 201 -7.67 -5.12 14.11
CA TRP A 201 -8.90 -5.90 14.20
C TRP A 201 -9.58 -5.63 15.55
N SER A 202 -10.74 -4.99 15.52
CA SER A 202 -11.46 -4.69 16.76
C SER A 202 -11.89 -5.97 17.47
N ARG A 203 -11.70 -6.03 18.79
CA ARG A 203 -12.01 -7.22 19.59
C ARG A 203 -13.50 -7.47 19.77
N ASP A 204 -14.33 -6.45 19.53
CA ASP A 204 -15.79 -6.62 19.43
C ASP A 204 -16.22 -7.32 18.11
N GLY A 205 -15.28 -7.47 17.17
CA GLY A 205 -15.52 -8.16 15.91
C GLY A 205 -16.27 -7.33 14.85
N GLU A 206 -16.43 -6.01 15.05
CA GLU A 206 -17.20 -5.16 14.16
C GLU A 206 -16.37 -4.52 13.04
N LEU A 207 -15.14 -4.08 13.36
CA LEU A 207 -14.32 -3.24 12.47
C LEU A 207 -12.96 -3.87 12.18
N VAL A 208 -12.44 -3.61 10.97
CA VAL A 208 -11.06 -3.94 10.58
C VAL A 208 -10.45 -2.73 9.86
N ILE A 209 -9.39 -2.15 10.41
CA ILE A 209 -8.56 -1.18 9.70
C ILE A 209 -7.62 -1.97 8.79
N GLY A 210 -7.86 -1.91 7.50
CA GLY A 210 -7.19 -2.75 6.52
C GLY A 210 -5.99 -2.10 5.84
N GLY A 211 -5.91 -0.76 5.83
CA GLY A 211 -4.93 -0.05 5.00
C GLY A 211 -4.95 -0.60 3.57
N ASP A 212 -3.79 -0.74 2.98
CA ASP A 212 -3.66 -1.29 1.63
C ASP A 212 -3.56 -2.82 1.59
N GLN A 213 -3.44 -3.47 2.75
CA GLN A 213 -3.54 -4.92 2.81
C GLN A 213 -4.95 -5.43 2.43
N LEU A 214 -5.99 -4.62 2.60
CA LEU A 214 -7.38 -5.03 2.39
C LEU A 214 -8.15 -3.99 1.56
N LEU A 215 -7.83 -3.90 0.26
CA LEU A 215 -8.51 -3.03 -0.68
C LEU A 215 -9.74 -3.71 -1.30
N PRO A 216 -10.86 -2.98 -1.53
CA PRO A 216 -12.12 -3.60 -1.95
C PRO A 216 -12.16 -4.01 -3.43
N THR A 217 -11.48 -3.29 -4.33
CA THR A 217 -11.66 -3.45 -5.78
C THR A 217 -10.38 -3.74 -6.55
N ILE A 218 -9.24 -3.28 -6.05
CA ILE A 218 -7.93 -3.47 -6.66
C ILE A 218 -7.06 -4.35 -5.78
N SER A 219 -6.04 -4.99 -6.35
CA SER A 219 -4.90 -5.55 -5.61
C SER A 219 -3.86 -4.44 -5.47
N PRO A 220 -3.24 -4.25 -4.31
CA PRO A 220 -2.13 -3.31 -4.20
C PRO A 220 -0.93 -3.81 -5.00
N ASN A 221 -0.04 -2.89 -5.38
CA ASN A 221 1.19 -3.25 -6.08
C ASN A 221 2.12 -4.07 -5.17
N LEU A 222 2.66 -5.16 -5.69
CA LEU A 222 3.67 -6.00 -5.04
C LEU A 222 5.00 -5.81 -5.76
N GLY A 223 5.82 -4.86 -5.29
CA GLY A 223 6.99 -4.41 -6.04
C GLY A 223 8.30 -5.04 -5.57
N VAL A 224 9.15 -5.39 -6.54
CA VAL A 224 10.59 -5.67 -6.33
C VAL A 224 11.40 -4.50 -6.83
N TYR A 225 12.31 -4.01 -6.00
CA TYR A 225 13.12 -2.82 -6.27
C TYR A 225 14.61 -3.13 -6.32
N ALA A 226 15.41 -2.18 -6.81
CA ALA A 226 16.86 -2.32 -6.87
C ALA A 226 17.52 -2.54 -5.49
N THR A 227 16.86 -2.12 -4.41
CA THR A 227 17.31 -2.31 -3.03
C THR A 227 17.27 -3.77 -2.57
N GLU A 228 16.33 -4.56 -3.11
CA GLU A 228 16.19 -5.99 -2.80
C GLU A 228 15.73 -6.77 -4.05
N PRO A 229 16.61 -6.91 -5.07
CA PRO A 229 16.23 -7.38 -6.40
C PRO A 229 15.77 -8.85 -6.46
N ASP A 230 16.06 -9.65 -5.44
CA ASP A 230 15.64 -11.05 -5.33
C ASP A 230 14.52 -11.26 -4.28
N ALA A 231 13.83 -10.19 -3.84
CA ALA A 231 12.67 -10.30 -2.94
C ALA A 231 11.53 -11.12 -3.57
N ASP A 232 10.62 -11.62 -2.71
CA ASP A 232 9.44 -12.40 -3.12
C ASP A 232 8.16 -11.89 -2.44
N PRO A 233 7.76 -10.64 -2.74
CA PRO A 233 6.59 -10.05 -2.12
C PRO A 233 5.29 -10.76 -2.50
N VAL A 234 5.25 -11.52 -3.60
CA VAL A 234 4.08 -12.32 -4.00
C VAL A 234 3.85 -13.46 -3.01
N ARG A 235 4.90 -14.19 -2.62
CA ARG A 235 4.80 -15.24 -1.59
C ARG A 235 4.37 -14.63 -0.26
N GLU A 236 5.04 -13.57 0.17
CA GLU A 236 4.75 -12.88 1.43
C GLU A 236 3.30 -12.41 1.50
N TRP A 237 2.79 -11.85 0.41
CA TRP A 237 1.40 -11.44 0.27
C TRP A 237 0.40 -12.59 0.41
N ILE A 238 0.61 -13.68 -0.34
CA ILE A 238 -0.27 -14.84 -0.31
C ILE A 238 -0.29 -15.46 1.09
N GLU A 239 0.88 -15.66 1.71
CA GLU A 239 1.01 -16.20 3.07
C GLU A 239 0.33 -15.28 4.11
N ALA A 240 0.50 -13.94 3.98
CA ALA A 240 -0.14 -12.97 4.85
C ALA A 240 -1.66 -12.98 4.69
N CYS A 241 -2.18 -13.01 3.45
CA CYS A 241 -3.60 -13.11 3.18
C CYS A 241 -4.22 -14.39 3.75
N GLU A 242 -3.56 -15.54 3.59
CA GLU A 242 -4.02 -16.82 4.17
C GLU A 242 -4.02 -16.82 5.70
N ARG A 243 -3.04 -16.16 6.32
CA ARG A 243 -2.97 -16.02 7.77
C ARG A 243 -4.07 -15.10 8.31
N LEU A 244 -4.23 -13.93 7.70
CA LEU A 244 -5.22 -12.92 8.11
C LEU A 244 -6.67 -13.41 7.89
N ARG A 245 -6.92 -14.16 6.81
CA ARG A 245 -8.24 -14.72 6.48
C ARG A 245 -8.83 -15.57 7.60
N ARG A 246 -8.01 -16.20 8.44
CA ARG A 246 -8.49 -17.06 9.55
C ARG A 246 -9.30 -16.29 10.60
N GLY A 247 -9.11 -14.97 10.72
CA GLY A 247 -9.86 -14.11 11.64
C GLY A 247 -10.98 -13.32 10.95
N ALA A 248 -11.19 -13.51 9.64
CA ALA A 248 -12.15 -12.76 8.87
C ALA A 248 -13.57 -13.28 9.03
N THR A 249 -14.53 -12.36 9.17
CA THR A 249 -15.97 -12.66 9.13
C THR A 249 -16.66 -11.83 8.03
N ALA A 250 -17.82 -12.30 7.59
CA ALA A 250 -18.56 -11.63 6.51
C ALA A 250 -19.18 -10.30 6.95
N THR A 251 -19.36 -10.09 8.24
CA THR A 251 -20.04 -8.92 8.83
C THR A 251 -19.10 -7.80 9.23
N GLN A 252 -17.79 -8.06 9.36
CA GLN A 252 -16.81 -7.03 9.70
C GLN A 252 -16.81 -5.92 8.65
N LEU A 253 -16.94 -4.67 9.08
CA LEU A 253 -16.74 -3.51 8.23
C LEU A 253 -15.25 -3.23 8.11
N VAL A 254 -14.74 -3.37 6.89
CA VAL A 254 -13.33 -3.08 6.57
C VAL A 254 -13.19 -1.62 6.20
N LEU A 255 -12.18 -0.98 6.78
CA LEU A 255 -11.74 0.40 6.57
C LEU A 255 -10.47 0.35 5.69
N PRO A 256 -10.58 0.40 4.35
CA PRO A 256 -9.45 0.26 3.44
C PRO A 256 -8.70 1.58 3.24
N GLY A 257 -7.43 1.51 2.83
CA GLY A 257 -6.64 2.69 2.45
C GLY A 257 -7.20 3.40 1.20
N HIS A 258 -7.74 2.64 0.26
CA HIS A 258 -8.37 3.19 -0.96
C HIS A 258 -9.73 2.53 -1.22
N GLY A 259 -10.59 3.25 -1.94
CA GLY A 259 -11.92 2.78 -2.26
C GLY A 259 -12.94 3.09 -1.17
N ARG A 260 -13.97 2.26 -1.04
CA ARG A 260 -15.05 2.45 -0.05
C ARG A 260 -14.95 1.41 1.06
N PRO A 261 -15.34 1.76 2.29
CA PRO A 261 -15.56 0.76 3.34
C PRO A 261 -16.52 -0.34 2.86
N PHE A 262 -16.23 -1.59 3.22
CA PHE A 262 -16.95 -2.76 2.69
C PHE A 262 -17.08 -3.87 3.71
N THR A 263 -18.02 -4.79 3.49
CA THR A 263 -18.14 -6.07 4.20
C THR A 263 -17.97 -7.24 3.24
N GLY A 264 -17.85 -8.48 3.77
CA GLY A 264 -17.57 -9.66 2.94
C GLY A 264 -16.09 -10.04 2.90
N LEU A 265 -15.37 -9.74 3.96
CA LEU A 265 -13.91 -9.90 4.06
C LEU A 265 -13.39 -11.30 3.70
N PRO A 266 -14.02 -12.46 4.09
CA PRO A 266 -13.55 -13.78 3.68
C PRO A 266 -13.51 -13.97 2.16
N GLU A 267 -14.53 -13.45 1.47
CA GLU A 267 -14.61 -13.49 0.01
C GLU A 267 -13.54 -12.58 -0.61
N ARG A 268 -13.30 -11.40 -0.01
CA ARG A 268 -12.26 -10.51 -0.52
C ARG A 268 -10.87 -11.13 -0.44
N PHE A 269 -10.53 -11.80 0.65
CA PHE A 269 -9.27 -12.55 0.75
C PHE A 269 -9.13 -13.60 -0.35
N ARG A 270 -10.20 -14.37 -0.63
CA ARG A 270 -10.21 -15.33 -1.72
C ARG A 270 -9.90 -14.66 -3.06
N GLN A 271 -10.59 -13.55 -3.38
CA GLN A 271 -10.36 -12.80 -4.62
C GLN A 271 -8.93 -12.27 -4.73
N LEU A 272 -8.36 -11.75 -3.65
CA LEU A 272 -6.99 -11.24 -3.63
C LEU A 272 -5.97 -12.34 -3.90
N ILE A 273 -6.13 -13.51 -3.29
CA ILE A 273 -5.26 -14.68 -3.51
C ILE A 273 -5.43 -15.21 -4.94
N ASP A 274 -6.68 -15.47 -5.37
CA ASP A 274 -6.99 -16.01 -6.68
C ASP A 274 -6.48 -15.11 -7.82
N ASN A 275 -6.48 -13.79 -7.62
CA ASN A 275 -5.96 -12.82 -8.59
C ASN A 275 -4.48 -13.08 -8.89
N HIS A 276 -3.64 -13.23 -7.86
CA HIS A 276 -2.21 -13.48 -8.03
C HIS A 276 -1.93 -14.89 -8.53
N LEU A 277 -2.63 -15.91 -8.03
CA LEU A 277 -2.48 -17.29 -8.52
C LEU A 277 -2.84 -17.40 -10.01
N GLY A 278 -3.95 -16.79 -10.43
CA GLY A 278 -4.35 -16.76 -11.83
C GLY A 278 -3.38 -15.96 -12.72
N ALA A 279 -2.77 -14.89 -12.19
CA ALA A 279 -1.74 -14.14 -12.88
C ALA A 279 -0.46 -14.97 -13.07
N LEU A 280 -0.03 -15.71 -12.05
CA LEU A 280 1.12 -16.62 -12.12
C LEU A 280 0.91 -17.74 -13.14
N ASP A 281 -0.31 -18.31 -13.21
CA ASP A 281 -0.60 -19.38 -14.18
C ASP A 281 -0.56 -18.84 -15.62
N ARG A 282 -1.15 -17.67 -15.89
CA ARG A 282 -1.05 -17.02 -17.22
C ARG A 282 0.40 -16.69 -17.59
N LEU A 283 1.17 -16.19 -16.62
CA LEU A 283 2.57 -15.84 -16.82
C LEU A 283 3.40 -17.09 -17.15
N LEU A 284 3.20 -18.18 -16.41
CA LEU A 284 3.90 -19.44 -16.65
C LEU A 284 3.59 -20.03 -18.03
N GLU A 285 2.35 -19.91 -18.51
CA GLU A 285 1.98 -20.31 -19.85
C GLU A 285 2.70 -19.45 -20.92
N PHE A 286 2.75 -18.13 -20.71
CA PHE A 286 3.44 -17.18 -21.59
C PHE A 286 4.95 -17.45 -21.67
N LEU A 287 5.58 -17.87 -20.57
CA LEU A 287 7.00 -18.19 -20.48
C LEU A 287 7.39 -19.55 -21.16
N GLY A 288 6.53 -20.11 -22.00
CA GLY A 288 6.91 -21.21 -22.91
C GLY A 288 8.07 -20.83 -23.84
N GLU A 289 8.20 -19.55 -24.16
CA GLU A 289 9.34 -18.94 -24.86
C GLU A 289 10.04 -17.92 -23.95
N PRO A 290 11.32 -17.58 -24.21
CA PRO A 290 12.07 -16.61 -23.39
C PRO A 290 11.53 -15.18 -23.53
N HIS A 291 11.23 -14.51 -22.41
CA HIS A 291 10.71 -13.14 -22.36
C HIS A 291 11.40 -12.29 -21.28
N THR A 292 11.48 -10.98 -21.49
CA THR A 292 11.87 -10.04 -20.44
C THR A 292 10.70 -9.75 -19.49
N ALA A 293 10.96 -9.13 -18.35
CA ALA A 293 9.88 -8.70 -17.44
C ALA A 293 8.93 -7.68 -18.09
N VAL A 294 9.44 -6.82 -18.96
CA VAL A 294 8.63 -5.84 -19.69
C VAL A 294 7.69 -6.53 -20.71
N ASP A 295 8.13 -7.60 -21.36
CA ASP A 295 7.29 -8.37 -22.31
C ASP A 295 6.10 -9.03 -21.59
N CYS A 296 6.21 -9.27 -20.29
CA CYS A 296 5.19 -9.92 -19.46
C CYS A 296 4.01 -9.00 -19.07
N PHE A 297 4.11 -7.69 -19.24
CA PHE A 297 3.11 -6.73 -18.76
C PHE A 297 1.68 -7.07 -19.21
N LYS A 298 1.46 -7.24 -20.51
CA LYS A 298 0.13 -7.52 -21.03
C LYS A 298 -0.49 -8.80 -20.49
N THR A 299 0.33 -9.84 -20.35
CA THR A 299 -0.09 -11.14 -19.80
C THR A 299 -0.42 -11.04 -18.30
N LEU A 300 0.43 -10.35 -17.55
CA LEU A 300 0.26 -10.20 -16.11
C LEU A 300 -0.97 -9.37 -15.76
N PHE A 301 -1.11 -8.20 -16.39
CA PHE A 301 -2.16 -7.23 -16.06
C PHE A 301 -3.44 -7.37 -16.90
N ALA A 302 -3.47 -8.24 -17.90
CA ALA A 302 -4.57 -8.43 -18.84
C ALA A 302 -5.03 -7.11 -19.55
N ARG A 303 -4.12 -6.13 -19.69
CA ARG A 303 -4.34 -4.83 -20.34
C ARG A 303 -3.02 -4.22 -20.79
N GLU A 304 -3.09 -3.22 -21.66
CA GLU A 304 -1.94 -2.39 -21.98
C GLU A 304 -1.56 -1.48 -20.82
N ILE A 305 -0.25 -1.27 -20.62
CA ILE A 305 0.31 -0.42 -19.57
C ILE A 305 0.70 0.93 -20.13
N GLY A 306 0.13 2.00 -19.56
CA GLY A 306 0.44 3.36 -19.93
C GLY A 306 1.77 3.86 -19.34
N PRO A 307 2.32 4.97 -19.88
CA PRO A 307 3.61 5.53 -19.42
C PRO A 307 3.63 5.86 -17.92
N GLY A 308 2.52 6.33 -17.35
CA GLY A 308 2.42 6.69 -15.94
C GLY A 308 2.43 5.50 -14.98
N GLU A 309 2.09 4.31 -15.46
CA GLU A 309 2.03 3.07 -14.67
C GLU A 309 3.25 2.16 -14.91
N TYR A 310 4.09 2.51 -15.90
CA TYR A 310 5.19 1.66 -16.35
C TYR A 310 6.14 1.23 -15.23
N GLY A 311 6.49 2.14 -14.33
CA GLY A 311 7.37 1.83 -13.20
C GLY A 311 6.77 0.80 -12.25
N LEU A 312 5.50 0.97 -11.89
CA LEU A 312 4.77 0.03 -11.02
C LEU A 312 4.60 -1.34 -11.68
N ALA A 313 4.29 -1.35 -12.99
CA ALA A 313 4.17 -2.60 -13.74
C ALA A 313 5.50 -3.36 -13.82
N LEU A 314 6.63 -2.64 -13.98
CA LEU A 314 7.95 -3.25 -14.05
C LEU A 314 8.32 -3.94 -12.74
N VAL A 315 8.17 -3.26 -11.60
CA VAL A 315 8.52 -3.83 -10.29
C VAL A 315 7.60 -5.00 -9.91
N GLU A 316 6.33 -4.96 -10.28
CA GLU A 316 5.37 -6.04 -10.02
C GLU A 316 5.60 -7.24 -10.97
N SER A 317 6.00 -7.00 -12.23
CA SER A 317 6.38 -8.07 -13.15
C SER A 317 7.61 -8.82 -12.66
N MET A 318 8.63 -8.09 -12.18
CA MET A 318 9.82 -8.69 -11.56
C MET A 318 9.45 -9.52 -10.32
N ALA A 319 8.50 -9.06 -9.50
CA ALA A 319 8.04 -9.80 -8.32
C ALA A 319 7.42 -11.16 -8.67
N HIS A 320 6.52 -11.19 -9.66
CA HIS A 320 5.90 -12.44 -10.11
C HIS A 320 6.89 -13.40 -10.74
N LEU A 321 7.86 -12.90 -11.51
CA LEU A 321 8.93 -13.70 -12.11
C LEU A 321 9.88 -14.27 -11.03
N ASN A 322 10.26 -13.46 -10.04
CA ASN A 322 11.03 -13.93 -8.90
C ASN A 322 10.30 -15.04 -8.15
N HIS A 323 8.99 -14.89 -7.93
CA HIS A 323 8.18 -15.90 -7.28
C HIS A 323 8.19 -17.22 -8.05
N LEU A 324 7.94 -17.21 -9.37
CA LEU A 324 8.01 -18.41 -10.21
C LEU A 324 9.38 -19.07 -10.16
N ARG A 325 10.46 -18.29 -10.15
CA ARG A 325 11.82 -18.80 -10.03
C ARG A 325 12.07 -19.46 -8.68
N LYS A 326 11.65 -18.83 -7.60
CA LYS A 326 11.78 -19.40 -6.24
C LYS A 326 10.97 -20.69 -6.04
N LEU A 327 9.87 -20.85 -6.79
CA LEU A 327 9.12 -22.10 -6.88
C LEU A 327 9.78 -23.15 -7.79
N GLY A 328 10.88 -22.83 -8.48
CA GLY A 328 11.52 -23.72 -9.45
C GLY A 328 10.69 -23.95 -10.72
N ARG A 329 9.74 -23.04 -11.02
CA ARG A 329 8.84 -23.16 -12.19
C ARG A 329 9.31 -22.33 -13.38
N ALA A 330 10.25 -21.40 -13.17
CA ALA A 330 10.91 -20.61 -14.23
C ALA A 330 12.39 -20.42 -13.90
N ASP A 331 13.20 -20.27 -14.92
CA ASP A 331 14.59 -19.87 -14.84
C ASP A 331 14.86 -18.61 -15.65
N ARG A 332 16.06 -18.03 -15.48
CA ARG A 332 16.47 -16.86 -16.26
C ARG A 332 17.88 -16.99 -16.82
N THR A 333 18.09 -16.49 -18.03
CA THR A 333 19.38 -16.37 -18.70
C THR A 333 19.70 -14.93 -19.02
N LEU A 334 20.97 -14.53 -18.93
CA LEU A 334 21.37 -13.15 -19.19
C LEU A 334 21.54 -12.95 -20.72
N ARG A 335 20.81 -11.98 -21.27
CA ARG A 335 20.96 -11.52 -22.65
C ARG A 335 22.17 -10.57 -22.76
N SER A 336 22.77 -10.45 -23.93
CA SER A 336 24.00 -9.69 -24.17
C SER A 336 23.91 -8.18 -23.85
N ASP A 337 22.69 -7.63 -23.80
CA ASP A 337 22.43 -6.23 -23.44
C ASP A 337 22.19 -6.02 -21.94
N GLY A 338 22.27 -7.11 -21.13
CA GLY A 338 22.10 -7.09 -19.69
C GLY A 338 20.69 -7.38 -19.20
N ALA A 339 19.72 -7.61 -20.08
CA ALA A 339 18.37 -8.01 -19.68
C ALA A 339 18.30 -9.51 -19.34
N TRP A 340 17.51 -9.88 -18.31
CA TRP A 340 17.13 -11.25 -18.04
C TRP A 340 16.04 -11.71 -19.00
N LEU A 341 16.27 -12.85 -19.62
CA LEU A 341 15.26 -13.61 -20.33
C LEU A 341 14.76 -14.72 -19.42
N TRP A 342 13.47 -14.68 -19.11
CA TRP A 342 12.80 -15.63 -18.25
C TRP A 342 12.09 -16.68 -19.11
N GLN A 343 12.16 -17.93 -18.69
CA GLN A 343 11.53 -19.04 -19.38
C GLN A 343 11.05 -20.08 -18.37
N ARG A 344 9.95 -20.76 -18.68
CA ARG A 344 9.44 -21.88 -17.89
C ARG A 344 10.46 -23.02 -17.86
N SER A 345 10.72 -23.56 -16.66
CA SER A 345 11.56 -24.75 -16.44
C SER A 345 10.93 -26.03 -16.98
#